data_68693ced8042dd8f24606e729ee01aab
#
_entry.id   68693ced8042dd8f24606e729ee01aab
#
_cell.length_a   1.000
_cell.length_b   1.000
_cell.length_c   1.000
_cell.angle_alpha   90.00
_cell.angle_beta   90.00
_cell.angle_gamma   90.00
#
_symmetry.space_group_name_H-M   'P 1'
#
loop_
_entity.id
_entity.type
_entity.pdbx_description
1 polymer ?
#
loop_
_entity_poly.entity_id
_entity_poly.type
_entity_poly.pdbx_seq_one_letter_code
_entity_poly.pdbx_strand_id
1 'polypeptide(L)'
;MSGGGISEISIRNHVFAWMLMAALLIFGGICFKRMGVSQLPNVDFPTATVNLTLDGAAPEVMELSVVDTVEGALTSIPGITSMSSYSRNGSANITIEFDLDKNIDVAVQEIQSALSRVQRKLPPDMDPPTVSKSNSDDDPILWLTVSSDTMS
;
A
#
# COMPACT_ATOMS: atom_id res chain seq x y z
N MET A 1 22.08 -6.34 57.82
CA MET A 1 21.46 -7.06 56.72
C MET A 1 22.27 -6.71 55.46
N SER A 2 23.26 -7.56 55.16
CA SER A 2 24.21 -7.35 54.08
C SER A 2 23.55 -7.75 52.77
N GLY A 3 23.18 -6.78 51.99
CA GLY A 3 22.76 -6.99 50.59
C GLY A 3 23.98 -7.27 49.73
N GLY A 4 24.42 -8.54 49.67
CA GLY A 4 25.44 -8.99 48.74
C GLY A 4 24.90 -8.94 47.33
N GLY A 5 24.83 -7.73 46.76
CA GLY A 5 24.39 -7.51 45.38
C GLY A 5 25.49 -7.89 44.39
N ILE A 6 25.10 -8.13 43.16
CA ILE A 6 25.99 -8.39 42.00
C ILE A 6 27.16 -7.39 41.94
N SER A 7 26.93 -6.15 42.41
CA SER A 7 27.92 -5.08 42.55
C SER A 7 29.08 -5.43 43.48
N GLU A 8 28.81 -6.03 44.64
CA GLU A 8 29.86 -6.38 45.62
C GLU A 8 30.73 -7.55 45.12
N ILE A 9 30.11 -8.51 44.43
CA ILE A 9 30.82 -9.64 43.80
C ILE A 9 31.70 -9.16 42.62
N SER A 10 31.24 -8.17 41.86
CA SER A 10 31.99 -7.56 40.74
C SER A 10 33.22 -6.77 41.24
N ILE A 11 33.12 -6.07 42.38
CA ILE A 11 34.24 -5.31 42.96
C ILE A 11 35.30 -6.26 43.52
N ARG A 12 34.91 -7.37 44.07
CA ARG A 12 35.81 -8.34 44.70
C ARG A 12 36.51 -9.24 43.65
N ASN A 13 35.88 -9.50 42.50
CA ASN A 13 36.39 -10.34 41.41
C ASN A 13 36.37 -9.60 40.08
N HIS A 14 37.45 -8.88 39.79
CA HIS A 14 37.56 -8.13 38.54
C HIS A 14 37.42 -9.01 37.27
N VAL A 15 37.81 -10.30 37.31
CA VAL A 15 37.62 -11.25 36.22
C VAL A 15 36.13 -11.49 35.95
N PHE A 16 35.31 -11.59 36.99
CA PHE A 16 33.86 -11.74 36.86
C PHE A 16 33.21 -10.51 36.21
N ALA A 17 33.67 -9.31 36.60
CA ALA A 17 33.19 -8.05 35.98
C ALA A 17 33.51 -7.99 34.48
N TRP A 18 34.73 -8.41 34.06
CA TRP A 18 35.11 -8.48 32.66
C TRP A 18 34.29 -9.49 31.87
N MET A 19 34.04 -10.68 32.43
CA MET A 19 33.19 -11.69 31.81
C MET A 19 31.76 -11.21 31.63
N LEU A 20 31.18 -10.52 32.61
CA LEU A 20 29.84 -9.99 32.57
C LEU A 20 29.71 -8.89 31.50
N MET A 21 30.72 -8.00 31.44
CA MET A 21 30.78 -6.96 30.43
C MET A 21 30.88 -7.55 28.99
N ALA A 22 31.75 -8.57 28.80
CA ALA A 22 31.87 -9.26 27.52
C ALA A 22 30.58 -9.96 27.13
N ALA A 23 29.90 -10.62 28.06
CA ALA A 23 28.60 -11.26 27.81
C ALA A 23 27.53 -10.25 27.39
N LEU A 24 27.46 -9.09 28.03
CA LEU A 24 26.53 -8.01 27.67
C LEU A 24 26.84 -7.44 26.28
N LEU A 25 28.10 -7.26 25.92
CA LEU A 25 28.50 -6.78 24.59
C LEU A 25 28.14 -7.78 23.50
N ILE A 26 28.38 -9.07 23.71
CA ILE A 26 28.01 -10.14 22.76
C ILE A 26 26.50 -10.21 22.61
N PHE A 27 25.76 -10.21 23.74
CA PHE A 27 24.31 -10.27 23.72
C PHE A 27 23.70 -9.03 23.04
N GLY A 28 24.21 -7.83 23.39
CA GLY A 28 23.80 -6.58 22.72
C GLY A 28 24.09 -6.58 21.23
N GLY A 29 25.24 -7.10 20.79
CA GLY A 29 25.59 -7.24 19.37
C GLY A 29 24.67 -8.21 18.61
N ILE A 30 24.28 -9.31 19.25
CA ILE A 30 23.33 -10.27 18.65
C ILE A 30 21.93 -9.65 18.55
N CYS A 31 21.48 -8.97 19.61
CA CYS A 31 20.18 -8.28 19.61
C CYS A 31 20.14 -7.17 18.55
N PHE A 32 21.21 -6.38 18.42
CA PHE A 32 21.32 -5.32 17.45
C PHE A 32 21.21 -5.86 15.99
N LYS A 33 21.87 -6.98 15.70
CA LYS A 33 21.77 -7.63 14.37
C LYS A 33 20.39 -8.22 14.08
N ARG A 34 19.62 -8.55 15.11
CA ARG A 34 18.27 -9.11 14.97
C ARG A 34 17.18 -8.04 14.98
N MET A 35 17.50 -6.80 15.35
CA MET A 35 16.56 -5.69 15.20
C MET A 35 16.41 -5.36 13.72
N GLY A 36 15.27 -5.74 13.15
CA GLY A 36 14.85 -5.23 11.86
C GLY A 36 14.56 -3.73 11.99
N VAL A 37 15.33 -2.90 11.30
CA VAL A 37 15.05 -1.48 11.20
C VAL A 37 14.04 -1.29 10.08
N SER A 38 12.75 -1.17 10.43
CA SER A 38 11.76 -0.64 9.50
C SER A 38 11.95 0.88 9.44
N GLN A 39 12.28 1.40 8.27
CA GLN A 39 12.51 2.84 8.09
C GLN A 39 11.24 3.67 8.19
N LEU A 40 10.08 3.04 7.99
CA LEU A 40 8.76 3.68 8.08
C LEU A 40 7.80 2.71 8.78
N PRO A 41 6.89 3.21 9.66
CA PRO A 41 5.78 2.39 10.08
C PRO A 41 4.97 2.04 8.81
N ASN A 42 4.75 0.74 8.55
CA ASN A 42 3.82 0.31 7.49
C ASN A 42 2.40 0.73 7.91
N VAL A 43 2.05 1.94 7.55
CA VAL A 43 0.68 2.43 7.60
C VAL A 43 0.22 2.49 6.15
N ASP A 44 -0.05 1.32 5.59
CA ASP A 44 -0.57 1.22 4.24
C ASP A 44 -2.08 1.40 4.29
N PHE A 45 -2.55 2.53 3.78
CA PHE A 45 -3.98 2.73 3.55
C PHE A 45 -4.41 1.80 2.42
N PRO A 46 -5.44 0.96 2.64
CA PRO A 46 -5.99 0.15 1.57
C PRO A 46 -6.49 1.06 0.45
N THR A 47 -5.85 0.98 -0.72
CA THR A 47 -6.18 1.85 -1.86
C THR A 47 -6.60 1.01 -3.05
N ALA A 48 -7.68 1.41 -3.72
CA ALA A 48 -8.11 0.82 -4.97
C ALA A 48 -8.17 1.89 -6.06
N THR A 49 -7.79 1.52 -7.28
CA THR A 49 -7.85 2.39 -8.45
C THR A 49 -8.80 1.81 -9.48
N VAL A 50 -9.74 2.61 -9.94
CA VAL A 50 -10.65 2.29 -11.04
C VAL A 50 -10.16 3.00 -12.29
N ASN A 51 -9.85 2.24 -13.34
CA ASN A 51 -9.45 2.77 -14.63
C ASN A 51 -10.64 2.73 -15.58
N LEU A 52 -10.89 3.84 -16.25
CA LEU A 52 -11.98 4.09 -17.18
C LEU A 52 -11.39 4.53 -18.51
N THR A 53 -11.84 3.93 -19.62
CA THR A 53 -11.34 4.26 -20.96
C THR A 53 -12.52 4.50 -21.90
N LEU A 54 -12.51 5.64 -22.56
CA LEU A 54 -13.48 6.02 -23.61
C LEU A 54 -12.72 6.73 -24.73
N ASP A 55 -12.36 6.00 -25.77
CA ASP A 55 -11.54 6.50 -26.86
C ASP A 55 -12.13 7.76 -27.52
N GLY A 56 -11.28 8.76 -27.72
CA GLY A 56 -11.64 10.01 -28.39
C GLY A 56 -12.44 10.99 -27.54
N ALA A 57 -12.77 10.69 -26.31
CA ALA A 57 -13.48 11.62 -25.41
C ALA A 57 -12.57 12.73 -24.92
N ALA A 58 -13.05 13.97 -24.97
CA ALA A 58 -12.39 15.10 -24.31
C ALA A 58 -12.45 14.95 -22.77
N PRO A 59 -11.50 15.56 -21.99
CA PRO A 59 -11.50 15.43 -20.55
C PRO A 59 -12.80 15.87 -19.89
N GLU A 60 -13.43 16.94 -20.37
CA GLU A 60 -14.70 17.43 -19.86
C GLU A 60 -15.85 16.44 -20.06
N VAL A 61 -15.83 15.70 -21.19
CA VAL A 61 -16.82 14.65 -21.49
C VAL A 61 -16.57 13.46 -20.56
N MET A 62 -15.31 13.08 -20.37
CA MET A 62 -14.94 12.03 -19.42
C MET A 62 -15.45 12.36 -18.02
N GLU A 63 -15.23 13.59 -17.56
CA GLU A 63 -15.64 14.05 -16.24
C GLU A 63 -17.16 13.94 -16.05
N LEU A 64 -17.91 14.64 -16.89
CA LEU A 64 -19.36 14.77 -16.74
C LEU A 64 -20.16 13.49 -17.05
N SER A 65 -19.69 12.71 -18.03
CA SER A 65 -20.48 11.56 -18.52
C SER A 65 -20.06 10.24 -17.85
N VAL A 66 -18.82 10.12 -17.43
CA VAL A 66 -18.26 8.87 -16.91
C VAL A 66 -17.89 8.99 -15.43
N VAL A 67 -17.02 9.93 -15.10
CA VAL A 67 -16.47 10.05 -13.73
C VAL A 67 -17.57 10.36 -12.73
N ASP A 68 -18.39 11.40 -12.95
CA ASP A 68 -19.50 11.78 -12.06
C ASP A 68 -20.47 10.62 -11.81
N THR A 69 -20.79 9.85 -12.87
CA THR A 69 -21.69 8.69 -12.76
C THR A 69 -21.09 7.57 -11.91
N VAL A 70 -19.80 7.32 -12.08
CA VAL A 70 -19.07 6.28 -11.33
C VAL A 70 -18.84 6.72 -9.89
N GLU A 71 -18.38 7.95 -9.64
CA GLU A 71 -18.19 8.51 -8.30
C GLU A 71 -19.48 8.47 -7.48
N GLY A 72 -20.60 8.88 -8.10
CA GLY A 72 -21.90 8.80 -7.45
C GLY A 72 -22.30 7.40 -7.02
N ALA A 73 -21.89 6.37 -7.78
CA ALA A 73 -22.14 4.98 -7.39
C ALA A 73 -21.18 4.50 -6.29
N LEU A 74 -19.93 4.94 -6.33
CA LEU A 74 -18.90 4.56 -5.36
C LEU A 74 -19.09 5.21 -4.00
N THR A 75 -19.64 6.42 -3.93
CA THR A 75 -19.93 7.13 -2.66
C THR A 75 -20.84 6.32 -1.72
N SER A 76 -21.60 5.37 -2.24
CA SER A 76 -22.46 4.50 -1.42
C SER A 76 -21.71 3.37 -0.69
N ILE A 77 -20.42 3.18 -0.96
CA ILE A 77 -19.59 2.13 -0.35
C ILE A 77 -19.13 2.61 1.04
N PRO A 78 -19.36 1.81 2.10
CA PRO A 78 -18.95 2.20 3.45
C PRO A 78 -17.43 2.05 3.64
N GLY A 79 -16.83 2.96 4.42
CA GLY A 79 -15.40 2.91 4.77
C GLY A 79 -14.49 3.60 3.76
N ILE A 80 -15.03 4.44 2.86
CA ILE A 80 -14.23 5.33 2.03
C ILE A 80 -13.83 6.55 2.86
N THR A 81 -12.52 6.80 2.94
CA THR A 81 -11.92 7.96 3.61
C THR A 81 -11.73 9.11 2.65
N SER A 82 -11.21 8.82 1.46
CA SER A 82 -11.03 9.81 0.41
C SER A 82 -11.25 9.21 -0.97
N MET A 83 -11.64 10.04 -1.93
CA MET A 83 -11.77 9.67 -3.33
C MET A 83 -11.24 10.83 -4.17
N SER A 84 -10.38 10.52 -5.13
CA SER A 84 -9.81 11.49 -6.05
C SER A 84 -9.85 10.95 -7.47
N SER A 85 -10.23 11.79 -8.41
CA SER A 85 -10.30 11.45 -9.84
C SER A 85 -9.33 12.30 -10.65
N TYR A 86 -8.86 11.72 -11.73
CA TYR A 86 -8.02 12.39 -12.70
C TYR A 86 -8.45 12.00 -14.11
N SER A 87 -8.93 13.00 -14.88
CA SER A 87 -9.42 12.83 -16.25
C SER A 87 -8.43 13.33 -17.27
N ARG A 88 -8.25 12.57 -18.36
CA ARG A 88 -7.43 12.88 -19.54
C ARG A 88 -8.23 12.63 -20.81
N ASN A 89 -7.64 12.98 -21.98
CA ASN A 89 -8.20 12.57 -23.26
C ASN A 89 -8.33 11.03 -23.31
N GLY A 90 -9.55 10.54 -23.47
CA GLY A 90 -9.85 9.13 -23.63
C GLY A 90 -9.69 8.24 -22.40
N SER A 91 -9.28 8.78 -21.25
CA SER A 91 -9.10 7.96 -20.04
C SER A 91 -9.33 8.74 -18.74
N ALA A 92 -9.80 8.05 -17.72
CA ALA A 92 -9.87 8.60 -16.36
C ALA A 92 -9.49 7.54 -15.33
N ASN A 93 -8.91 7.98 -14.23
CA ASN A 93 -8.55 7.15 -13.09
C ASN A 93 -9.21 7.69 -11.83
N ILE A 94 -9.90 6.83 -11.09
CA ILE A 94 -10.47 7.17 -9.78
C ILE A 94 -9.71 6.38 -8.72
N THR A 95 -9.04 7.08 -7.84
CA THR A 95 -8.32 6.49 -6.70
C THR A 95 -9.17 6.63 -5.45
N ILE A 96 -9.37 5.52 -4.75
CA ILE A 96 -10.23 5.42 -3.58
C ILE A 96 -9.37 4.92 -2.42
N GLU A 97 -9.34 5.67 -1.34
CA GLU A 97 -8.68 5.30 -0.09
C GLU A 97 -9.73 4.86 0.92
N PHE A 98 -9.47 3.74 1.57
CA PHE A 98 -10.35 3.17 2.58
C PHE A 98 -9.78 3.31 3.98
N ASP A 99 -10.63 3.13 4.98
CA ASP A 99 -10.21 3.03 6.37
C ASP A 99 -9.22 1.87 6.56
N LEU A 100 -8.26 2.03 7.47
CA LEU A 100 -7.22 1.02 7.77
C LEU A 100 -7.77 -0.36 8.14
N ASP A 101 -8.95 -0.39 8.75
CA ASP A 101 -9.61 -1.62 9.18
C ASP A 101 -10.38 -2.33 8.04
N LYS A 102 -10.49 -1.67 6.88
CA LYS A 102 -11.24 -2.22 5.73
C LYS A 102 -10.43 -3.27 5.00
N ASN A 103 -11.01 -4.43 4.77
CA ASN A 103 -10.39 -5.46 3.93
C ASN A 103 -10.46 -5.03 2.45
N ILE A 104 -9.30 -4.88 1.81
CA ILE A 104 -9.19 -4.40 0.43
C ILE A 104 -9.87 -5.35 -0.58
N ASP A 105 -9.85 -6.67 -0.37
CA ASP A 105 -10.46 -7.62 -1.28
C ASP A 105 -11.99 -7.50 -1.25
N VAL A 106 -12.58 -7.22 -0.08
CA VAL A 106 -14.01 -6.93 0.07
C VAL A 106 -14.34 -5.59 -0.59
N ALA A 107 -13.51 -4.57 -0.39
CA ALA A 107 -13.68 -3.26 -1.02
C ALA A 107 -13.69 -3.36 -2.56
N VAL A 108 -12.76 -4.11 -3.14
CA VAL A 108 -12.72 -4.35 -4.60
C VAL A 108 -13.99 -5.03 -5.10
N GLN A 109 -14.53 -6.02 -4.37
CA GLN A 109 -15.79 -6.66 -4.75
C GLN A 109 -16.99 -5.71 -4.66
N GLU A 110 -17.01 -4.83 -3.65
CA GLU A 110 -18.04 -3.79 -3.51
C GLU A 110 -17.97 -2.77 -4.66
N ILE A 111 -16.73 -2.35 -5.05
CA ILE A 111 -16.50 -1.48 -6.20
C ILE A 111 -16.99 -2.14 -7.49
N GLN A 112 -16.62 -3.40 -7.75
CA GLN A 112 -17.06 -4.12 -8.96
C GLN A 112 -18.58 -4.26 -9.00
N SER A 113 -19.22 -4.50 -7.85
CA SER A 113 -20.66 -4.57 -7.74
C SER A 113 -21.32 -3.21 -8.01
N ALA A 114 -20.72 -2.11 -7.53
CA ALA A 114 -21.21 -0.75 -7.79
C ALA A 114 -21.07 -0.39 -9.27
N LEU A 115 -19.91 -0.68 -9.89
CA LEU A 115 -19.67 -0.47 -11.32
C LEU A 115 -20.66 -1.24 -12.19
N SER A 116 -20.92 -2.51 -11.86
CA SER A 116 -21.89 -3.33 -12.61
C SER A 116 -23.30 -2.75 -12.58
N ARG A 117 -23.70 -2.09 -11.48
CA ARG A 117 -25.01 -1.42 -11.38
C ARG A 117 -25.14 -0.21 -12.30
N VAL A 118 -24.03 0.54 -12.49
CA VAL A 118 -24.02 1.77 -13.28
C VAL A 118 -23.59 1.57 -14.71
N GLN A 119 -23.07 0.40 -15.07
CA GLN A 119 -22.56 0.09 -16.41
C GLN A 119 -23.57 0.44 -17.52
N ARG A 120 -24.89 0.27 -17.28
CA ARG A 120 -25.93 0.63 -18.24
C ARG A 120 -26.16 2.13 -18.43
N LYS A 121 -25.62 2.95 -17.51
CA LYS A 121 -25.70 4.41 -17.59
C LYS A 121 -24.47 5.04 -18.24
N LEU A 122 -23.41 4.25 -18.39
CA LEU A 122 -22.18 4.66 -19.04
C LEU A 122 -22.34 4.61 -20.58
N PRO A 123 -21.53 5.40 -21.31
CA PRO A 123 -21.53 5.36 -22.77
C PRO A 123 -21.30 3.95 -23.32
N PRO A 124 -22.04 3.51 -24.37
CA PRO A 124 -21.91 2.14 -24.90
C PRO A 124 -20.57 1.86 -25.58
N ASP A 125 -19.86 2.91 -26.01
CA ASP A 125 -18.55 2.82 -26.67
C ASP A 125 -17.38 2.79 -25.65
N MET A 126 -17.69 2.76 -24.35
CA MET A 126 -16.70 2.72 -23.29
C MET A 126 -16.21 1.29 -23.04
N ASP A 127 -14.89 1.13 -22.87
CA ASP A 127 -14.31 -0.13 -22.43
C ASP A 127 -14.79 -0.51 -21.03
N PRO A 128 -14.92 -1.81 -20.72
CA PRO A 128 -15.29 -2.24 -19.37
C PRO A 128 -14.34 -1.67 -18.31
N PRO A 129 -14.87 -1.03 -17.24
CA PRO A 129 -14.04 -0.50 -16.17
C PRO A 129 -13.18 -1.59 -15.53
N THR A 130 -11.93 -1.27 -15.29
CA THR A 130 -11.00 -2.18 -14.59
C THR A 130 -10.67 -1.67 -13.20
N VAL A 131 -10.66 -2.59 -12.22
CA VAL A 131 -10.35 -2.27 -10.82
C VAL A 131 -9.05 -2.95 -10.45
N SER A 132 -8.08 -2.17 -9.98
CA SER A 132 -6.81 -2.65 -9.45
C SER A 132 -6.67 -2.23 -7.99
N LYS A 133 -6.15 -3.13 -7.15
CA LYS A 133 -5.72 -2.79 -5.81
C LYS A 133 -4.28 -2.28 -5.87
N SER A 134 -3.98 -1.22 -5.14
CA SER A 134 -2.62 -0.75 -4.92
C SER A 134 -2.18 -1.23 -3.54
N ASN A 135 -1.05 -1.91 -3.50
CA ASN A 135 -0.38 -2.27 -2.26
C ASN A 135 0.98 -1.58 -2.28
N SER A 136 1.38 -0.92 -1.21
CA SER A 136 2.70 -0.27 -1.13
C SER A 136 3.86 -1.27 -1.26
N ASP A 137 3.58 -2.56 -1.05
CA ASP A 137 4.56 -3.63 -1.19
C ASP A 137 4.77 -4.10 -2.65
N ASP A 138 4.05 -3.54 -3.61
CA ASP A 138 4.15 -3.89 -5.04
C ASP A 138 5.32 -3.18 -5.76
N ASP A 139 6.38 -2.84 -5.05
CA ASP A 139 7.61 -2.35 -5.67
C ASP A 139 8.21 -3.45 -6.58
N PRO A 140 8.50 -3.13 -7.84
CA PRO A 140 9.07 -4.10 -8.76
C PRO A 140 10.45 -4.56 -8.27
N ILE A 141 10.54 -5.82 -7.88
CA ILE A 141 11.76 -6.45 -7.38
C ILE A 141 12.80 -6.74 -8.47
N LEU A 142 12.39 -6.65 -9.75
CA LEU A 142 13.27 -6.92 -10.88
C LEU A 142 12.84 -6.15 -12.13
N TRP A 143 13.78 -5.39 -12.71
CA TRP A 143 13.66 -4.79 -14.04
C TRP A 143 14.47 -5.60 -15.04
N LEU A 144 13.80 -6.25 -15.98
CA LEU A 144 14.45 -7.06 -17.01
C LEU A 144 14.33 -6.32 -18.35
N THR A 145 15.47 -5.84 -18.86
CA THR A 145 15.54 -5.26 -20.19
C THR A 145 16.06 -6.30 -21.18
N VAL A 146 15.22 -6.67 -22.13
CA VAL A 146 15.63 -7.57 -23.24
C VAL A 146 15.93 -6.72 -24.45
N SER A 147 17.19 -6.72 -24.91
CA SER A 147 17.61 -6.10 -26.18
C SER A 147 18.06 -7.18 -27.15
N SER A 148 17.68 -7.06 -28.41
CA SER A 148 18.14 -7.94 -29.48
C SER A 148 18.87 -7.10 -30.51
N ASP A 149 20.15 -7.42 -30.74
CA ASP A 149 20.99 -6.77 -31.78
C ASP A 149 20.68 -7.24 -33.21
N THR A 150 19.72 -8.16 -33.39
CA THR A 150 19.45 -8.82 -34.67
C THR A 150 18.13 -8.42 -35.33
N MET A 151 17.41 -7.43 -34.82
CA MET A 151 16.27 -6.85 -35.53
C MET A 151 16.71 -5.59 -36.28
N SER A 152 16.95 -5.75 -37.56
CA SER A 152 17.10 -4.71 -38.57
C SER A 152 15.75 -4.34 -39.15
#